data_16fa62145e8889a275345aa405d44ab9
#
_entry.id   16fa62145e8889a275345aa405d44ab9
#
_cell.length_a   1.000
_cell.length_b   1.000
_cell.length_c   1.000
_cell.angle_alpha   90.00
_cell.angle_beta   90.00
_cell.angle_gamma   90.00
#
_symmetry.space_group_name_H-M   'P 1'
#
loop_
_entity.id
_entity.type
_entity.pdbx_description
1 polymer ?
#
loop_
_entity_poly.entity_id
_entity_poly.type
_entity_poly.pdbx_seq_one_letter_code
_entity_poly.pdbx_strand_id
1 'polypeptide(L)'
;LVKNQDISNMKPLSEGGKTYIMYNENNRDEYYIIDNRQKTNWDASLPGNGLLVTHVDYLQSVWDANSVNDDPLHQRMSVFHADNMATGHKAAYDTYPYMENGVVKNDSLTDTSAPAATLFNANFDGSKLMGKALLGITQNADRTVSFRFRGLPGMNIDIVPGAVLLNETFDANTAKGGNDNIWNPNTSNALKTDLTGWVFNKGNAGNKC
;
A
#
# COMPACT_ATOMS: atom_id res chain seq x y z
N LEU A 1 -5.07 -1.93 5.39
CA LEU A 1 -3.80 -2.68 5.47
C LEU A 1 -2.65 -1.69 5.62
N VAL A 2 -1.93 -1.74 6.75
CA VAL A 2 -0.85 -0.78 7.07
C VAL A 2 0.48 -1.44 7.44
N LYS A 3 0.48 -2.70 7.84
CA LYS A 3 1.69 -3.45 8.20
C LYS A 3 1.66 -4.82 7.56
N ASN A 4 2.83 -5.42 7.38
CA ASN A 4 2.93 -6.78 6.84
C ASN A 4 2.08 -7.74 7.64
N GLN A 5 1.27 -8.51 6.94
CA GLN A 5 0.44 -9.55 7.54
C GLN A 5 0.04 -10.58 6.48
N ASP A 6 -0.25 -11.76 6.96
CA ASP A 6 -0.82 -12.83 6.15
C ASP A 6 -2.31 -12.93 6.48
N ILE A 7 -3.13 -12.80 5.46
CA ILE A 7 -4.57 -12.96 5.56
C ILE A 7 -4.92 -14.38 5.13
N SER A 8 -5.50 -15.13 6.05
CA SER A 8 -5.91 -16.49 5.78
C SER A 8 -7.43 -16.62 5.87
N ASN A 9 -8.00 -17.40 4.96
CA ASN A 9 -9.41 -17.77 4.97
C ASN A 9 -10.37 -16.55 5.03
N MET A 10 -10.08 -15.52 4.24
CA MET A 10 -10.96 -14.37 4.09
C MET A 10 -12.28 -14.82 3.47
N LYS A 11 -13.35 -14.76 4.23
CA LYS A 11 -14.69 -15.17 3.79
C LYS A 11 -15.21 -14.31 2.65
N PRO A 12 -16.13 -14.84 1.83
CA PRO A 12 -16.86 -14.04 0.85
C PRO A 12 -17.58 -12.85 1.51
N LEU A 13 -17.60 -11.70 0.84
CA LEU A 13 -18.28 -10.51 1.36
C LEU A 13 -19.77 -10.78 1.59
N SER A 14 -20.41 -11.49 0.67
CA SER A 14 -21.83 -11.91 0.77
C SER A 14 -22.12 -12.87 1.92
N GLU A 15 -21.09 -13.39 2.57
CA GLU A 15 -21.17 -14.31 3.72
C GLU A 15 -20.62 -13.65 5.02
N GLY A 16 -20.60 -12.32 5.07
CA GLY A 16 -20.10 -11.55 6.20
C GLY A 16 -18.59 -11.46 6.28
N GLY A 17 -17.91 -11.60 5.15
CA GLY A 17 -16.46 -11.39 5.02
C GLY A 17 -16.05 -9.94 5.28
N LYS A 18 -14.76 -9.74 5.51
CA LYS A 18 -14.18 -8.41 5.72
C LYS A 18 -13.74 -7.82 4.40
N THR A 19 -13.87 -6.50 4.28
CA THR A 19 -13.21 -5.68 3.26
C THR A 19 -11.93 -5.10 3.83
N TYR A 20 -10.87 -5.08 3.04
CA TYR A 20 -9.63 -4.39 3.38
C TYR A 20 -9.45 -3.16 2.50
N ILE A 21 -8.80 -2.14 3.07
CA ILE A 21 -8.42 -0.94 2.33
C ILE A 21 -6.89 -0.79 2.38
N MET A 22 -6.33 -0.39 1.25
CA MET A 22 -4.92 -0.11 1.07
C MET A 22 -4.77 1.30 0.49
N TYR A 23 -4.26 2.24 1.29
CA TYR A 23 -4.19 3.65 0.93
C TYR A 23 -2.92 4.00 0.14
N ASN A 24 -3.03 4.99 -0.75
CA ASN A 24 -1.91 5.86 -1.06
C ASN A 24 -1.63 6.71 0.19
N GLU A 25 -0.50 6.52 0.85
CA GLU A 25 -0.25 7.19 2.13
C GLU A 25 0.00 8.69 1.99
N ASN A 26 0.41 9.15 0.81
CA ASN A 26 0.58 10.57 0.53
C ASN A 26 -0.74 11.27 0.14
N ASN A 27 -1.72 10.51 -0.32
CA ASN A 27 -3.07 10.99 -0.64
C ASN A 27 -4.10 9.92 -0.26
N ARG A 28 -4.66 10.00 0.94
CA ARG A 28 -5.57 8.95 1.48
C ARG A 28 -6.96 8.96 0.85
N ASP A 29 -7.29 9.92 0.02
CA ASP A 29 -8.48 9.90 -0.81
C ASP A 29 -8.30 8.95 -2.02
N GLU A 30 -7.07 8.51 -2.27
CA GLU A 30 -6.79 7.45 -3.24
C GLU A 30 -6.42 6.14 -2.53
N TYR A 31 -7.14 5.07 -2.88
CA TYR A 31 -7.00 3.79 -2.20
C TYR A 31 -7.50 2.62 -3.04
N TYR A 32 -7.11 1.41 -2.64
CA TYR A 32 -7.68 0.18 -3.15
C TYR A 32 -8.61 -0.45 -2.12
N ILE A 33 -9.77 -0.92 -2.59
CA ILE A 33 -10.69 -1.77 -1.85
C ILE A 33 -10.43 -3.22 -2.27
N ILE A 34 -10.32 -4.11 -1.29
CA ILE A 34 -9.95 -5.51 -1.50
C ILE A 34 -11.04 -6.38 -0.89
N ASP A 35 -11.79 -7.05 -1.74
CA ASP A 35 -12.94 -7.88 -1.39
C ASP A 35 -12.79 -9.31 -1.90
N ASN A 36 -13.24 -10.29 -1.11
CA ASN A 36 -13.48 -11.63 -1.64
C ASN A 36 -14.91 -11.70 -2.18
N ARG A 37 -15.02 -11.80 -3.50
CA ARG A 37 -16.29 -11.91 -4.23
C ARG A 37 -16.49 -13.32 -4.74
N GLN A 38 -17.64 -13.89 -4.42
CA GLN A 38 -17.98 -15.25 -4.82
C GLN A 38 -19.42 -15.26 -5.40
N LYS A 39 -19.65 -16.09 -6.40
CA LYS A 39 -20.96 -16.19 -7.07
C LYS A 39 -22.00 -16.89 -6.19
N THR A 40 -22.27 -16.29 -5.04
CA THR A 40 -23.19 -16.78 -4.02
C THR A 40 -24.05 -15.64 -3.48
N ASN A 41 -25.23 -15.95 -3.01
CA ASN A 41 -26.15 -14.99 -2.41
C ASN A 41 -26.39 -13.76 -3.32
N TRP A 42 -26.14 -12.58 -2.83
CA TRP A 42 -26.29 -11.31 -3.57
C TRP A 42 -25.33 -11.20 -4.77
N ASP A 43 -24.19 -11.88 -4.70
CA ASP A 43 -23.15 -11.88 -5.72
C ASP A 43 -23.32 -13.01 -6.76
N ALA A 44 -24.42 -13.75 -6.74
CA ALA A 44 -24.65 -14.93 -7.61
C ALA A 44 -24.52 -14.64 -9.11
N SER A 45 -24.81 -13.42 -9.52
CA SER A 45 -24.76 -12.98 -10.94
C SER A 45 -23.43 -12.34 -11.34
N LEU A 46 -22.43 -12.27 -10.44
CA LEU A 46 -21.12 -11.74 -10.79
C LEU A 46 -20.46 -12.59 -11.88
N PRO A 47 -19.64 -11.98 -12.75
CA PRO A 47 -18.99 -12.71 -13.84
C PRO A 47 -17.90 -13.66 -13.35
N GLY A 48 -17.16 -13.29 -12.29
CA GLY A 48 -16.02 -14.04 -11.74
C GLY A 48 -16.13 -14.32 -10.26
N ASN A 49 -15.19 -15.10 -9.76
CA ASN A 49 -14.97 -15.38 -8.32
C ASN A 49 -13.53 -15.11 -7.96
N GLY A 50 -13.28 -14.63 -6.75
CA GLY A 50 -11.94 -14.43 -6.21
C GLY A 50 -11.78 -13.13 -5.46
N LEU A 51 -10.55 -12.71 -5.28
CA LEU A 51 -10.21 -11.42 -4.70
C LEU A 51 -10.38 -10.34 -5.77
N LEU A 52 -11.34 -9.45 -5.56
CA LEU A 52 -11.53 -8.26 -6.40
C LEU A 52 -10.78 -7.10 -5.79
N VAL A 53 -10.04 -6.37 -6.62
CA VAL A 53 -9.35 -5.15 -6.21
C VAL A 53 -9.93 -3.97 -7.00
N THR A 54 -10.53 -3.04 -6.28
CA THR A 54 -11.11 -1.81 -6.85
C THR A 54 -10.21 -0.64 -6.52
N HIS A 55 -9.79 0.12 -7.52
CA HIS A 55 -9.08 1.39 -7.36
C HIS A 55 -10.07 2.53 -7.23
N VAL A 56 -9.92 3.35 -6.23
CA VAL A 56 -10.72 4.55 -5.97
C VAL A 56 -9.79 5.74 -5.82
N ASP A 57 -10.04 6.81 -6.57
CA ASP A 57 -9.48 8.15 -6.40
C ASP A 57 -10.62 9.12 -6.11
N TYR A 58 -10.95 9.25 -4.82
CA TYR A 58 -12.12 9.96 -4.36
C TYR A 58 -11.97 11.47 -4.50
N LEU A 59 -12.98 12.11 -5.06
CA LEU A 59 -13.13 13.55 -5.10
C LEU A 59 -14.60 13.92 -4.92
N GLN A 60 -14.95 14.53 -3.79
CA GLN A 60 -16.32 14.80 -3.38
C GLN A 60 -17.15 15.45 -4.50
N SER A 61 -16.63 16.49 -5.15
CA SER A 61 -17.35 17.22 -6.19
C SER A 61 -17.73 16.37 -7.41
N VAL A 62 -16.91 15.36 -7.71
CA VAL A 62 -17.15 14.42 -8.82
C VAL A 62 -18.23 13.40 -8.45
N TRP A 63 -18.23 12.96 -7.18
CA TRP A 63 -19.30 12.09 -6.63
C TRP A 63 -20.63 12.83 -6.56
N ASP A 64 -20.64 14.07 -6.07
CA ASP A 64 -21.83 14.90 -5.99
C ASP A 64 -22.43 15.18 -7.38
N ALA A 65 -21.59 15.33 -8.39
CA ALA A 65 -22.00 15.53 -9.76
C ALA A 65 -22.40 14.23 -10.50
N ASN A 66 -22.27 13.05 -9.86
CA ASN A 66 -22.46 11.73 -10.48
C ASN A 66 -21.63 11.54 -11.76
N SER A 67 -20.39 12.01 -11.78
CA SER A 67 -19.47 11.99 -12.93
C SER A 67 -18.19 11.19 -12.66
N VAL A 68 -18.27 10.17 -11.79
CA VAL A 68 -17.11 9.44 -11.24
C VAL A 68 -16.20 8.83 -12.30
N ASN A 69 -16.77 8.36 -13.43
CA ASN A 69 -16.03 7.71 -14.49
C ASN A 69 -16.27 8.33 -15.88
N ASP A 70 -16.65 9.61 -15.94
CA ASP A 70 -16.90 10.31 -17.20
C ASP A 70 -15.61 10.60 -17.98
N ASP A 71 -14.47 10.71 -17.28
CA ASP A 71 -13.16 10.79 -17.92
C ASP A 71 -12.58 9.38 -18.13
N PRO A 72 -12.50 8.90 -19.38
CA PRO A 72 -11.96 7.57 -19.66
C PRO A 72 -10.46 7.42 -19.36
N LEU A 73 -9.74 8.54 -19.25
CA LEU A 73 -8.31 8.55 -18.91
C LEU A 73 -8.07 8.63 -17.40
N HIS A 74 -9.10 8.97 -16.63
CA HIS A 74 -9.05 9.07 -15.20
C HIS A 74 -10.35 8.55 -14.57
N GLN A 75 -10.61 7.27 -14.75
CA GLN A 75 -11.70 6.60 -14.05
C GLN A 75 -11.42 6.54 -12.55
N ARG A 76 -12.24 7.24 -11.78
CA ARG A 76 -12.02 7.39 -10.34
C ARG A 76 -12.50 6.20 -9.50
N MET A 77 -13.22 5.29 -10.12
CA MET A 77 -13.60 4.01 -9.53
C MET A 77 -13.57 2.93 -10.60
N SER A 78 -12.54 2.11 -10.59
CA SER A 78 -12.32 1.06 -11.56
C SER A 78 -11.80 -0.22 -10.90
N VAL A 79 -11.93 -1.36 -11.55
CA VAL A 79 -11.36 -2.62 -11.06
C VAL A 79 -10.04 -2.90 -11.76
N PHE A 80 -9.13 -3.56 -11.06
CA PHE A 80 -7.97 -4.15 -11.69
C PHE A 80 -8.38 -5.42 -12.46
N HIS A 81 -7.95 -5.53 -13.70
CA HIS A 81 -8.16 -6.72 -14.51
C HIS A 81 -7.00 -7.69 -14.27
N ALA A 82 -7.23 -8.76 -13.51
CA ALA A 82 -6.16 -9.68 -13.13
C ALA A 82 -5.52 -10.39 -14.34
N ASP A 83 -6.21 -10.46 -15.48
CA ASP A 83 -5.68 -10.94 -16.76
C ASP A 83 -4.81 -9.89 -17.50
N ASN A 84 -4.74 -8.66 -17.00
CA ASN A 84 -4.02 -7.52 -17.59
C ASN A 84 -4.40 -7.20 -19.06
N MET A 85 -5.60 -7.51 -19.47
CA MET A 85 -6.04 -7.24 -20.83
C MET A 85 -6.78 -5.91 -20.93
N ALA A 86 -6.16 -4.92 -21.60
CA ALA A 86 -6.77 -3.62 -21.83
C ALA A 86 -7.96 -3.66 -22.83
N THR A 87 -7.95 -4.61 -23.75
CA THR A 87 -9.01 -4.82 -24.73
C THR A 87 -9.35 -6.29 -24.85
N GLY A 88 -10.64 -6.60 -25.00
CA GLY A 88 -11.09 -7.98 -25.09
C GLY A 88 -11.01 -8.75 -23.76
N HIS A 89 -10.79 -8.05 -22.64
CA HIS A 89 -10.85 -8.66 -21.32
C HIS A 89 -12.22 -9.28 -21.06
N LYS A 90 -12.24 -10.29 -20.23
CA LYS A 90 -13.48 -10.89 -19.75
C LYS A 90 -13.64 -10.53 -18.29
N ALA A 91 -14.75 -9.91 -17.93
CA ALA A 91 -15.03 -9.56 -16.53
C ALA A 91 -14.92 -10.75 -15.55
N ALA A 92 -15.01 -11.98 -16.06
CA ALA A 92 -14.74 -13.19 -15.28
C ALA A 92 -13.28 -13.34 -14.83
N TYR A 93 -12.36 -12.59 -15.44
CA TYR A 93 -10.93 -12.64 -15.19
C TYR A 93 -10.40 -11.40 -14.46
N ASP A 94 -11.29 -10.55 -13.95
CA ASP A 94 -10.93 -9.37 -13.15
C ASP A 94 -10.47 -9.74 -11.74
N THR A 95 -10.86 -10.92 -11.25
CA THR A 95 -10.53 -11.38 -9.90
C THR A 95 -9.24 -12.17 -9.84
N TYR A 96 -8.52 -12.03 -8.72
CA TYR A 96 -7.33 -12.82 -8.41
C TYR A 96 -7.71 -14.08 -7.60
N PRO A 97 -6.98 -15.22 -7.78
CA PRO A 97 -5.97 -15.39 -8.81
C PRO A 97 -6.60 -15.51 -10.20
N TYR A 98 -5.98 -14.89 -11.21
CA TYR A 98 -6.36 -15.18 -12.59
C TYR A 98 -5.84 -16.55 -13.00
N MET A 99 -6.75 -17.36 -13.53
CA MET A 99 -6.45 -18.71 -13.97
C MET A 99 -6.89 -18.93 -15.40
N GLU A 100 -6.06 -19.61 -16.16
CA GLU A 100 -6.38 -20.04 -17.51
C GLU A 100 -6.11 -21.54 -17.67
N ASN A 101 -7.11 -22.28 -18.12
CA ASN A 101 -7.04 -23.75 -18.27
C ASN A 101 -6.55 -24.48 -17.01
N GLY A 102 -7.00 -24.02 -15.83
CA GLY A 102 -6.60 -24.60 -14.55
C GLY A 102 -5.21 -24.23 -14.05
N VAL A 103 -4.50 -23.36 -14.78
CA VAL A 103 -3.16 -22.89 -14.42
C VAL A 103 -3.25 -21.44 -13.93
N VAL A 104 -2.66 -21.17 -12.77
CA VAL A 104 -2.55 -19.80 -12.24
C VAL A 104 -1.59 -19.01 -13.15
N LYS A 105 -2.09 -17.89 -13.67
CA LYS A 105 -1.34 -16.96 -14.53
C LYS A 105 -0.94 -15.70 -13.78
N ASN A 106 -1.80 -15.24 -12.86
CA ASN A 106 -1.53 -14.08 -12.03
C ASN A 106 -2.19 -14.25 -10.66
N ASP A 107 -1.38 -14.23 -9.62
CA ASP A 107 -1.79 -14.35 -8.21
C ASP A 107 -1.33 -13.18 -7.35
N SER A 108 -0.95 -12.07 -7.99
CA SER A 108 -0.31 -10.97 -7.28
C SER A 108 -0.65 -9.62 -7.89
N LEU A 109 -0.73 -8.58 -7.04
CA LEU A 109 -0.79 -7.19 -7.45
C LEU A 109 0.31 -6.42 -6.72
N THR A 110 1.31 -5.97 -7.48
CA THR A 110 2.51 -5.29 -6.99
C THR A 110 2.88 -4.13 -7.92
N ASP A 111 3.87 -3.34 -7.55
CA ASP A 111 4.39 -2.26 -8.41
C ASP A 111 5.02 -2.76 -9.72
N THR A 112 5.35 -4.04 -9.80
CA THR A 112 6.02 -4.66 -10.95
C THR A 112 5.24 -5.82 -11.57
N SER A 113 4.05 -6.13 -11.07
CA SER A 113 3.17 -7.13 -11.69
C SER A 113 2.49 -6.57 -12.94
N ALA A 114 1.80 -7.44 -13.66
CA ALA A 114 0.95 -7.07 -14.78
C ALA A 114 -0.48 -7.57 -14.52
N PRO A 115 -1.44 -6.66 -14.17
CA PRO A 115 -1.28 -5.21 -14.04
C PRO A 115 -0.39 -4.79 -12.88
N ALA A 116 0.24 -3.61 -12.98
CA ALA A 116 0.96 -3.00 -11.88
C ALA A 116 0.00 -2.24 -10.93
N ALA A 117 0.38 -2.13 -9.67
CA ALA A 117 -0.38 -1.39 -8.65
C ALA A 117 -0.22 0.13 -8.83
N THR A 118 -0.89 0.69 -9.82
CA THR A 118 -0.74 2.09 -10.24
C THR A 118 -1.66 3.04 -9.49
N LEU A 119 -1.23 4.29 -9.37
CA LEU A 119 -1.93 5.41 -8.76
C LEU A 119 -2.11 6.56 -9.76
N PHE A 120 -3.09 7.41 -9.55
CA PHE A 120 -3.22 8.69 -10.24
C PHE A 120 -2.39 9.79 -9.56
N ASN A 121 -2.31 9.77 -8.24
CA ASN A 121 -1.56 10.73 -7.43
C ASN A 121 -0.22 10.15 -6.98
N ALA A 122 0.79 11.01 -6.88
CA ALA A 122 2.10 10.58 -6.42
C ALA A 122 2.07 10.05 -4.98
N ASN A 123 2.81 8.99 -4.72
CA ASN A 123 3.10 8.47 -3.39
C ASN A 123 4.27 9.24 -2.76
N PHE A 124 4.66 8.92 -1.53
CA PHE A 124 5.75 9.59 -0.80
C PHE A 124 7.11 9.59 -1.53
N ASP A 125 7.38 8.59 -2.33
CA ASP A 125 8.59 8.48 -3.14
C ASP A 125 8.54 9.25 -4.45
N GLY A 126 7.42 9.92 -4.72
CA GLY A 126 7.14 10.65 -5.95
C GLY A 126 6.69 9.76 -7.12
N SER A 127 6.68 8.46 -6.97
CA SER A 127 6.15 7.52 -7.97
C SER A 127 4.63 7.52 -7.98
N LYS A 128 4.05 7.01 -9.06
CA LYS A 128 2.61 6.72 -9.15
C LYS A 128 2.36 5.22 -8.99
N LEU A 129 3.01 4.63 -8.00
CA LEU A 129 2.89 3.23 -7.63
C LEU A 129 2.47 3.13 -6.16
N MET A 130 1.70 2.10 -5.83
CA MET A 130 1.15 1.93 -4.49
C MET A 130 2.25 1.68 -3.44
N GLY A 131 3.39 1.11 -3.84
CA GLY A 131 4.47 0.75 -2.94
C GLY A 131 4.13 -0.37 -1.96
N LYS A 132 3.04 -1.07 -2.20
CA LYS A 132 2.53 -2.16 -1.38
C LYS A 132 2.12 -3.32 -2.27
N ALA A 133 2.18 -4.54 -1.74
CA ALA A 133 1.97 -5.74 -2.52
C ALA A 133 0.91 -6.66 -1.91
N LEU A 134 0.08 -7.22 -2.77
CA LEU A 134 -0.73 -8.40 -2.51
C LEU A 134 -0.05 -9.57 -3.23
N LEU A 135 0.34 -10.61 -2.50
CA LEU A 135 1.16 -11.70 -3.01
C LEU A 135 0.56 -13.07 -2.71
N GLY A 136 0.72 -13.99 -3.65
CA GLY A 136 0.34 -15.39 -3.48
C GLY A 136 -1.14 -15.53 -3.15
N ILE A 137 -1.98 -14.83 -3.90
CA ILE A 137 -3.44 -14.86 -3.73
C ILE A 137 -3.93 -16.24 -4.15
N THR A 138 -4.62 -16.91 -3.26
CA THR A 138 -5.19 -18.25 -3.50
C THR A 138 -6.66 -18.27 -3.14
N GLN A 139 -7.44 -18.97 -3.96
CA GLN A 139 -8.83 -19.28 -3.65
C GLN A 139 -8.92 -20.72 -3.16
N ASN A 140 -9.48 -20.90 -1.97
CA ASN A 140 -9.64 -22.21 -1.35
C ASN A 140 -10.94 -22.90 -1.83
N ALA A 141 -11.03 -24.21 -1.65
CA ALA A 141 -12.20 -24.99 -2.03
C ALA A 141 -13.49 -24.56 -1.31
N ASP A 142 -13.37 -23.99 -0.11
CA ASP A 142 -14.48 -23.43 0.68
C ASP A 142 -14.83 -22.00 0.30
N ARG A 143 -14.31 -21.50 -0.82
CA ARG A 143 -14.50 -20.12 -1.36
C ARG A 143 -13.86 -19.02 -0.54
N THR A 144 -13.11 -19.33 0.49
CA THR A 144 -12.27 -18.33 1.14
C THR A 144 -11.06 -18.00 0.28
N VAL A 145 -10.50 -16.80 0.50
CA VAL A 145 -9.28 -16.34 -0.18
C VAL A 145 -8.20 -16.11 0.86
N SER A 146 -6.98 -16.48 0.52
CA SER A 146 -5.80 -16.20 1.35
C SER A 146 -4.77 -15.44 0.52
N PHE A 147 -4.03 -14.51 1.16
CA PHE A 147 -2.98 -13.74 0.52
C PHE A 147 -2.02 -13.14 1.54
N ARG A 148 -0.87 -12.71 1.09
CA ARG A 148 0.11 -11.99 1.90
C ARG A 148 0.09 -10.52 1.52
N PHE A 149 -0.10 -9.66 2.50
CA PHE A 149 0.11 -8.23 2.34
C PHE A 149 1.53 -7.85 2.77
N ARG A 150 2.19 -7.06 1.93
CA ARG A 150 3.51 -6.50 2.22
C ARG A 150 3.48 -5.00 1.95
N GLY A 151 3.86 -4.22 2.96
CA GLY A 151 4.03 -2.78 2.85
C GLY A 151 5.40 -2.39 2.26
N LEU A 152 5.63 -1.10 2.13
CA LEU A 152 6.92 -0.57 1.70
C LEU A 152 8.05 -1.06 2.61
N PRO A 153 9.24 -1.35 2.06
CA PRO A 153 10.43 -1.50 2.87
C PRO A 153 10.63 -0.23 3.72
N GLY A 154 10.67 -0.39 5.05
CA GLY A 154 10.75 0.73 5.98
C GLY A 154 9.42 1.10 6.67
N MET A 155 8.25 0.72 6.14
CA MET A 155 6.97 0.84 6.89
C MET A 155 6.73 -0.31 7.87
N ASN A 156 7.64 -1.27 7.95
CA ASN A 156 7.59 -2.38 8.91
C ASN A 156 8.30 -2.00 10.21
N ILE A 157 7.90 -0.91 10.81
CA ILE A 157 8.21 -0.72 12.22
C ILE A 157 7.21 -1.60 12.95
N ASP A 158 7.59 -2.83 13.24
CA ASP A 158 6.95 -3.62 14.28
C ASP A 158 7.22 -2.87 15.59
N ILE A 159 6.32 -1.98 15.93
CA ILE A 159 6.34 -1.35 17.25
C ILE A 159 5.96 -2.44 18.24
N VAL A 160 6.96 -3.14 18.72
CA VAL A 160 6.78 -4.02 19.87
C VAL A 160 6.50 -3.09 21.06
N PRO A 161 5.37 -3.25 21.76
CA PRO A 161 5.09 -2.44 22.96
C PRO A 161 6.27 -2.52 23.91
N GLY A 162 6.85 -1.36 24.25
CA GLY A 162 8.05 -1.29 25.07
C GLY A 162 9.40 -1.35 24.33
N ALA A 163 9.41 -1.50 23.00
CA ALA A 163 10.63 -1.38 22.23
C ALA A 163 11.12 0.07 22.22
N VAL A 164 12.40 0.25 22.47
CA VAL A 164 13.06 1.54 22.31
C VAL A 164 13.31 1.74 20.81
N LEU A 165 12.53 2.61 20.16
CA LEU A 165 12.66 2.91 18.73
C LEU A 165 13.84 3.83 18.44
N LEU A 166 14.16 4.71 19.40
CA LEU A 166 15.30 5.60 19.35
C LEU A 166 15.84 5.74 20.78
N ASN A 167 17.08 5.37 20.99
CA ASN A 167 17.79 5.58 22.26
C ASN A 167 18.99 6.47 21.99
N GLU A 168 18.73 7.71 21.60
CA GLU A 168 19.77 8.71 21.43
C GLU A 168 19.85 9.52 22.73
N THR A 169 20.95 9.40 23.44
CA THR A 169 21.15 10.09 24.70
C THR A 169 21.61 11.53 24.51
N PHE A 170 22.05 11.88 23.30
CA PHE A 170 22.65 13.18 22.98
C PHE A 170 23.81 13.56 23.92
N ASP A 171 24.43 12.56 24.50
CA ASP A 171 25.55 12.77 25.40
C ASP A 171 26.77 13.30 24.65
N ALA A 172 27.31 14.38 25.14
CA ALA A 172 28.51 15.02 24.59
C ALA A 172 29.71 14.08 24.43
N ASN A 173 29.72 13.01 25.22
CA ASN A 173 30.84 12.05 25.28
C ASN A 173 30.76 10.96 24.22
N THR A 174 29.64 10.83 23.51
CA THR A 174 29.49 9.85 22.43
C THR A 174 29.93 10.39 21.09
N ALA A 175 30.24 11.69 21.02
CA ALA A 175 30.77 12.29 19.80
C ALA A 175 32.15 11.69 19.49
N LYS A 176 32.16 10.76 18.54
CA LYS A 176 33.42 10.28 17.98
C LYS A 176 34.06 11.40 17.19
N GLY A 177 35.11 11.96 17.76
CA GLY A 177 35.93 12.88 17.01
C GLY A 177 36.32 14.17 17.65
N GLY A 178 36.35 14.23 18.94
CA GLY A 178 36.95 15.37 19.65
C GLY A 178 36.11 15.92 20.79
N ASN A 179 36.68 16.84 21.50
CA ASN A 179 36.08 17.52 22.64
C ASN A 179 34.90 18.44 22.24
N ASP A 180 34.36 18.27 21.05
CA ASP A 180 33.35 19.18 20.57
C ASP A 180 31.98 18.69 21.01
N ASN A 181 31.38 19.50 21.81
CA ASN A 181 30.00 19.39 22.18
C ASN A 181 29.17 19.42 20.89
N ILE A 182 28.45 18.34 20.58
CA ILE A 182 27.62 18.23 19.38
C ILE A 182 26.64 19.39 19.23
N TRP A 183 26.33 20.07 20.32
CA TRP A 183 25.40 21.19 20.38
C TRP A 183 26.08 22.56 20.34
N ASN A 184 27.42 22.63 20.14
CA ASN A 184 28.07 23.91 20.04
C ASN A 184 27.82 24.57 18.68
N PRO A 185 26.96 25.60 18.62
CA PRO A 185 26.59 26.25 17.35
C PRO A 185 27.76 27.06 16.76
N ASN A 186 28.86 27.27 17.50
CA ASN A 186 29.97 28.11 17.09
C ASN A 186 31.12 27.34 16.44
N THR A 187 31.05 26.03 16.36
CA THR A 187 32.05 25.25 15.66
C THR A 187 31.60 25.05 14.21
N SER A 188 32.51 25.28 13.27
CA SER A 188 32.31 25.04 11.85
C SER A 188 32.24 23.55 11.51
N ASN A 189 32.33 22.68 12.49
CA ASN A 189 32.26 21.24 12.29
C ASN A 189 30.83 20.82 12.13
N ALA A 190 30.53 20.12 11.03
CA ALA A 190 29.26 19.48 10.82
C ALA A 190 28.97 18.52 11.98
N LEU A 191 27.75 18.54 12.47
CA LEU A 191 27.27 17.54 13.41
C LEU A 191 27.58 16.16 12.84
N LYS A 192 28.43 15.43 13.54
CA LYS A 192 28.75 14.04 13.18
C LYS A 192 27.78 13.15 13.92
N THR A 193 27.10 12.33 13.21
CA THR A 193 26.21 11.31 13.78
C THR A 193 26.60 9.95 13.25
N ASP A 194 26.51 8.96 14.10
CA ASP A 194 26.65 7.56 13.72
C ASP A 194 25.34 7.01 13.10
N LEU A 195 24.27 7.79 13.13
CA LEU A 195 22.97 7.40 12.62
C LEU A 195 22.95 7.57 11.10
N THR A 196 23.11 6.49 10.39
CA THR A 196 23.03 6.46 8.93
C THR A 196 21.67 6.94 8.47
N GLY A 197 21.61 7.97 7.62
CA GLY A 197 20.37 8.50 7.06
C GLY A 197 19.77 9.69 7.83
N TRP A 198 20.38 10.12 8.93
CA TRP A 198 19.95 11.35 9.62
C TRP A 198 20.63 12.59 9.05
N VAL A 199 19.84 13.57 8.69
CA VAL A 199 20.30 14.89 8.24
C VAL A 199 19.85 15.93 9.25
N PHE A 200 20.80 16.55 9.92
CA PHE A 200 20.51 17.68 10.80
C PHE A 200 20.58 18.98 10.00
N ASN A 201 19.44 19.62 9.83
CA ASN A 201 19.41 20.95 9.28
C ASN A 201 19.96 21.93 10.33
N LYS A 202 21.00 22.70 9.96
CA LYS A 202 21.43 23.84 10.75
C LYS A 202 20.25 24.81 10.87
N GLY A 203 19.61 24.83 12.02
CA GLY A 203 18.71 25.93 12.35
C GLY A 203 19.49 27.24 12.36
N ASN A 204 18.84 28.35 12.03
CA ASN A 204 19.44 29.68 12.19
C ASN A 204 19.91 29.85 13.64
N ALA A 205 21.06 30.48 13.80
CA ALA A 205 21.59 30.80 15.10
C ALA A 205 20.54 31.55 15.93
N GLY A 206 20.00 30.88 16.94
CA GLY A 206 18.91 31.40 17.77
C GLY A 206 17.82 30.43 18.10
N ASN A 207 17.63 29.38 17.33
CA ASN A 207 16.68 28.31 17.69
C ASN A 207 17.33 27.33 18.66
N LYS A 208 16.98 27.46 19.92
CA LYS A 208 17.22 26.44 20.94
C LYS A 208 16.21 25.30 20.67
N CYS A 209 16.69 24.08 20.57
CA CYS A 209 15.83 22.89 20.65
C CYS A 209 15.18 22.81 22.02
#